data_5ee4157b74383ce5b749f47c307961ae
#
_entry.id   5ee4157b74383ce5b749f47c307961ae
#
_cell.length_a   1.000
_cell.length_b   1.000
_cell.length_c   1.000
_cell.angle_alpha   90.00
_cell.angle_beta   90.00
_cell.angle_gamma   90.00
#
_symmetry.space_group_name_H-M   'P 1'
#
loop_
_entity.id
_entity.type
_entity.pdbx_description
1 polymer ?
#
loop_
_entity_poly.entity_id
_entity_poly.type
_entity_poly.pdbx_seq_one_letter_code
_entity_poly.pdbx_strand_id
1 'polypeptide(L)'
;MKLKKLLAAFTAAALVLSLAGCAGAPSSASSESAQPAVSAAYSAPAQETAAPTQSEPLRVAGLKGPTTMGLVNLLGLSTDSKADENGLKPSQDGSVLYNMYGAADELVPLLVKGDLDAACVPANLAATLYNKTQGAVQVACINTLGVLYVVEKGDTVQSMADLKGKTLVTTGKGTTPEYVLRYLLRQNGIDPDKDITIEYTSEATEALAKVQAGEVSIAMLPQPFVTAAMAQTEGLRVALDMNAEWQTAAGTPLVTGVLLVRKDAVEADPARFADFMEKYKQSTEQTATDPEGTAALCEAFGVVAKAALAQKALPQCNIVFETGDAMKTDLTTYYQILFDADPTSVGGALPGDDFYYAG
;
A
#
# COMPACT_ATOMS: atom_id res chain seq x y z
N MET A 1 -3.56 40.22 29.40
CA MET A 1 -2.47 40.96 30.12
C MET A 1 -1.12 40.42 29.63
N LYS A 2 -0.34 41.36 28.99
CA LYS A 2 1.14 41.42 28.82
C LYS A 2 1.83 40.17 28.26
N LEU A 3 2.14 40.03 26.97
CA LEU A 3 3.17 40.68 26.13
C LEU A 3 4.57 40.77 26.79
N LYS A 4 5.52 39.94 26.33
CA LYS A 4 6.94 40.34 26.26
C LYS A 4 7.63 39.64 25.08
N LYS A 5 7.97 40.51 24.11
CA LYS A 5 8.95 40.29 23.02
C LYS A 5 10.35 40.33 23.63
N LEU A 6 11.28 39.56 23.04
CA LEU A 6 12.70 39.93 23.04
C LEU A 6 13.36 39.46 21.73
N LEU A 7 13.83 40.49 21.03
CA LEU A 7 14.68 40.47 19.82
C LEU A 7 16.14 40.61 20.28
N ALA A 8 17.07 39.97 19.60
CA ALA A 8 18.47 40.37 19.37
C ALA A 8 19.08 39.38 18.42
N ALA A 9 19.41 39.61 17.18
CA ALA A 9 20.29 40.57 16.51
C ALA A 9 21.79 40.14 16.46
N PHE A 10 22.21 39.86 15.24
CA PHE A 10 23.52 40.13 14.58
C PHE A 10 24.84 39.63 15.18
N THR A 11 25.65 38.88 14.37
CA THR A 11 26.90 39.45 13.80
C THR A 11 27.44 38.60 12.64
N ALA A 12 27.69 39.27 11.53
CA ALA A 12 28.50 38.83 10.38
C ALA A 12 29.99 39.13 10.66
N ALA A 13 30.87 38.27 10.15
CA ALA A 13 32.26 38.63 9.91
C ALA A 13 32.79 37.90 8.67
N ALA A 14 33.07 38.69 7.65
CA ALA A 14 33.87 38.36 6.47
C ALA A 14 35.30 38.73 6.72
N LEU A 15 36.20 38.21 5.95
CA LEU A 15 37.54 38.67 5.44
C LEU A 15 38.55 37.50 5.40
N VAL A 16 39.46 37.32 4.48
CA VAL A 16 39.95 37.98 3.24
C VAL A 16 40.97 37.02 2.60
N LEU A 17 41.06 37.12 1.29
CA LEU A 17 42.08 36.65 0.34
C LEU A 17 43.55 36.60 0.83
N SER A 18 44.30 35.63 0.26
CA SER A 18 45.67 35.92 -0.24
C SER A 18 46.03 35.01 -1.41
N LEU A 19 46.29 35.66 -2.55
CA LEU A 19 47.04 35.18 -3.73
C LEU A 19 48.56 35.28 -3.50
N ALA A 20 49.31 34.42 -4.17
CA ALA A 20 50.60 34.64 -4.87
C ALA A 20 51.23 33.26 -5.09
N GLY A 21 51.77 32.82 -6.23
CA GLY A 21 52.25 33.47 -7.41
C GLY A 21 53.57 32.84 -7.84
N CYS A 22 53.77 32.69 -9.19
CA CYS A 22 55.03 32.51 -9.93
C CYS A 22 55.64 31.11 -10.00
N ALA A 23 55.66 30.44 -11.14
CA ALA A 23 56.32 30.65 -12.42
C ALA A 23 57.81 30.19 -12.45
N GLY A 24 58.16 29.31 -13.42
CA GLY A 24 59.54 29.07 -13.82
C GLY A 24 59.77 27.72 -14.50
N ALA A 25 59.74 27.69 -15.84
CA ALA A 25 60.47 26.76 -16.69
C ALA A 25 61.72 27.57 -17.18
N PRO A 26 62.72 27.03 -17.85
CA PRO A 26 62.78 25.95 -18.83
C PRO A 26 64.10 25.11 -18.91
N SER A 27 64.06 24.13 -19.79
CA SER A 27 65.07 23.78 -20.85
C SER A 27 66.24 22.83 -20.54
N SER A 28 66.22 21.81 -21.30
CA SER A 28 67.13 21.29 -22.35
C SER A 28 68.04 20.12 -22.02
N ALA A 29 67.88 19.16 -22.90
CA ALA A 29 68.80 18.47 -23.80
C ALA A 29 69.59 17.24 -23.36
N SER A 30 69.20 16.14 -24.05
CA SER A 30 70.03 15.15 -24.79
C SER A 30 71.16 14.36 -24.09
N SER A 31 70.99 13.02 -24.14
CA SER A 31 71.78 12.13 -25.04
C SER A 31 71.54 10.65 -24.66
N GLU A 32 71.16 9.90 -25.58
CA GLU A 32 71.51 8.57 -26.12
C GLU A 32 72.42 7.65 -25.26
N SER A 33 71.96 6.43 -24.94
CA SER A 33 72.62 5.16 -25.28
C SER A 33 71.99 3.91 -24.70
N ALA A 34 71.68 2.97 -25.63
CA ALA A 34 71.69 1.49 -25.53
C ALA A 34 70.98 0.72 -24.45
N GLN A 35 70.06 -0.14 -25.01
CA GLN A 35 69.41 -1.33 -24.39
C GLN A 35 70.41 -2.38 -23.89
N PRO A 36 70.00 -3.27 -22.96
CA PRO A 36 69.33 -4.50 -23.41
C PRO A 36 68.05 -4.87 -22.60
N ALA A 37 67.21 -5.67 -23.31
CA ALA A 37 65.93 -6.18 -22.89
C ALA A 37 66.03 -7.09 -21.67
N VAL A 38 65.12 -6.85 -20.68
CA VAL A 38 64.69 -7.89 -19.74
C VAL A 38 63.17 -7.83 -19.70
N SER A 39 62.59 -8.95 -20.13
CA SER A 39 61.14 -9.24 -20.08
C SER A 39 60.69 -9.27 -18.60
N ALA A 40 60.05 -8.23 -18.16
CA ALA A 40 59.30 -8.25 -16.90
C ALA A 40 57.81 -8.45 -17.23
N ALA A 41 57.31 -9.61 -16.87
CA ALA A 41 55.88 -9.89 -16.93
C ALA A 41 55.10 -8.84 -16.12
N TYR A 42 54.34 -8.02 -16.82
CA TYR A 42 53.40 -7.11 -16.24
C TYR A 42 52.19 -7.90 -15.71
N SER A 43 52.19 -8.20 -14.40
CA SER A 43 51.01 -8.66 -13.73
C SER A 43 50.04 -7.47 -13.64
N ALA A 44 48.95 -7.53 -14.40
CA ALA A 44 47.84 -6.61 -14.26
C ALA A 44 47.34 -6.68 -12.80
N PRO A 45 47.05 -5.53 -12.15
CA PRO A 45 46.41 -5.56 -10.86
C PRO A 45 45.06 -6.27 -11.01
N ALA A 46 44.82 -7.28 -10.17
CA ALA A 46 43.50 -7.89 -10.04
C ALA A 46 42.49 -6.77 -9.80
N GLN A 47 41.49 -6.68 -10.70
CA GLN A 47 40.32 -5.90 -10.42
C GLN A 47 39.69 -6.48 -9.15
N GLU A 48 39.81 -5.75 -8.08
CA GLU A 48 39.02 -5.96 -6.87
C GLU A 48 37.56 -5.84 -7.31
N THR A 49 36.89 -7.00 -7.47
CA THR A 49 35.44 -7.02 -7.61
C THR A 49 34.87 -6.40 -6.34
N ALA A 50 34.43 -5.15 -6.45
CA ALA A 50 33.65 -4.52 -5.40
C ALA A 50 32.57 -5.50 -4.96
N ALA A 51 32.55 -5.81 -3.67
CA ALA A 51 31.44 -6.56 -3.09
C ALA A 51 30.15 -5.85 -3.48
N PRO A 52 29.07 -6.58 -3.83
CA PRO A 52 27.80 -5.95 -4.16
C PRO A 52 27.41 -5.07 -2.96
N THR A 53 27.35 -3.77 -3.18
CA THR A 53 26.74 -2.84 -2.23
C THR A 53 25.33 -3.33 -2.02
N GLN A 54 25.02 -3.78 -0.80
CA GLN A 54 23.63 -4.13 -0.45
C GLN A 54 22.79 -2.89 -0.71
N SER A 55 21.79 -3.01 -1.56
CA SER A 55 20.80 -1.95 -1.79
C SER A 55 20.12 -1.62 -0.46
N GLU A 56 19.86 -0.35 -0.21
CA GLU A 56 19.07 0.07 0.96
C GLU A 56 17.72 -0.65 0.94
N PRO A 57 17.21 -1.12 2.08
CA PRO A 57 15.93 -1.81 2.12
C PRO A 57 14.78 -0.90 1.66
N LEU A 58 13.78 -1.48 0.98
CA LEU A 58 12.58 -0.75 0.56
C LEU A 58 11.67 -0.49 1.77
N ARG A 59 11.19 0.74 1.95
CA ARG A 59 10.30 1.12 3.06
C ARG A 59 8.84 0.96 2.65
N VAL A 60 8.16 -0.01 3.23
CA VAL A 60 6.81 -0.43 2.82
C VAL A 60 5.83 -0.34 3.97
N ALA A 61 4.65 0.19 3.72
CA ALA A 61 3.55 0.17 4.68
C ALA A 61 2.39 -0.70 4.20
N GLY A 62 1.66 -1.27 5.16
CA GLY A 62 0.40 -1.96 4.91
C GLY A 62 -0.69 -1.52 5.86
N LEU A 63 -1.94 -1.75 5.47
CA LEU A 63 -3.08 -1.63 6.36
C LEU A 63 -3.39 -2.99 7.00
N LYS A 64 -3.84 -2.98 8.25
CA LYS A 64 -4.35 -4.18 8.93
C LYS A 64 -5.65 -4.62 8.25
N GLY A 65 -5.53 -5.45 7.24
CA GLY A 65 -6.65 -5.89 6.42
C GLY A 65 -6.22 -6.73 5.21
N PRO A 66 -7.14 -7.02 4.28
CA PRO A 66 -6.91 -7.93 3.17
C PRO A 66 -5.81 -7.43 2.21
N THR A 67 -5.67 -6.12 2.03
CA THR A 67 -4.68 -5.51 1.13
C THR A 67 -3.22 -5.82 1.49
N THR A 68 -2.97 -6.30 2.70
CA THR A 68 -1.62 -6.62 3.19
C THR A 68 -1.38 -8.13 3.30
N MET A 69 -2.43 -8.96 3.26
CA MET A 69 -2.28 -10.41 3.48
C MET A 69 -1.38 -11.09 2.46
N GLY A 70 -1.34 -10.62 1.21
CA GLY A 70 -0.43 -11.12 0.19
C GLY A 70 1.06 -10.77 0.43
N LEU A 71 1.33 -9.77 1.28
CA LEU A 71 2.69 -9.29 1.57
C LEU A 71 3.34 -10.03 2.75
N VAL A 72 2.56 -10.64 3.65
CA VAL A 72 3.07 -11.12 4.95
C VAL A 72 4.16 -12.19 4.83
N ASN A 73 4.12 -13.04 3.79
CA ASN A 73 5.12 -14.09 3.59
C ASN A 73 6.49 -13.49 3.18
N LEU A 74 6.51 -12.41 2.38
CA LEU A 74 7.72 -11.65 2.08
C LEU A 74 8.32 -11.03 3.35
N LEU A 75 7.47 -10.48 4.21
CA LEU A 75 7.95 -9.83 5.43
C LEU A 75 8.55 -10.86 6.39
N GLY A 76 7.92 -12.02 6.56
CA GLY A 76 8.35 -13.06 7.50
C GLY A 76 8.48 -12.52 8.94
N LEU A 77 8.86 -13.37 9.87
CA LEU A 77 9.14 -12.97 11.25
C LEU A 77 10.65 -12.77 11.44
N SER A 78 11.08 -11.52 11.51
CA SER A 78 12.46 -11.20 11.86
C SER A 78 12.71 -11.46 13.35
N THR A 79 13.86 -12.06 13.67
CA THR A 79 14.34 -12.19 15.05
C THR A 79 14.86 -10.86 15.62
N ASP A 80 15.24 -9.94 14.74
CA ASP A 80 15.61 -8.56 15.10
C ASP A 80 14.41 -7.64 14.84
N SER A 81 13.60 -7.44 15.86
CA SER A 81 12.36 -6.68 15.77
C SER A 81 12.49 -5.20 16.16
N LYS A 82 13.73 -4.69 16.26
CA LYS A 82 13.95 -3.30 16.64
C LYS A 82 13.54 -2.38 15.49
N ALA A 83 12.55 -1.54 15.76
CA ALA A 83 12.10 -0.53 14.82
C ALA A 83 13.16 0.57 14.65
N ASP A 84 13.22 1.15 13.44
CA ASP A 84 13.99 2.35 13.15
C ASP A 84 13.34 3.61 13.78
N GLU A 85 13.89 4.79 13.49
CA GLU A 85 13.38 6.07 13.98
C GLU A 85 11.98 6.41 13.47
N ASN A 86 11.54 5.81 12.35
CA ASN A 86 10.21 5.96 11.76
C ASN A 86 9.23 4.84 12.20
N GLY A 87 9.68 3.95 13.09
CA GLY A 87 8.87 2.83 13.57
C GLY A 87 8.81 1.64 12.60
N LEU A 88 9.63 1.63 11.53
CA LEU A 88 9.69 0.54 10.57
C LEU A 88 10.59 -0.59 11.09
N LYS A 89 10.16 -1.83 10.91
CA LYS A 89 10.86 -3.05 11.31
C LYS A 89 11.43 -3.76 10.10
N PRO A 90 12.59 -4.42 10.20
CA PRO A 90 13.11 -5.19 9.08
C PRO A 90 12.29 -6.45 8.82
N SER A 91 12.13 -6.81 7.53
CA SER A 91 11.70 -8.14 7.10
C SER A 91 12.71 -9.20 7.52
N GLN A 92 12.33 -10.47 7.42
CA GLN A 92 13.20 -11.59 7.82
C GLN A 92 14.51 -11.61 7.03
N ASP A 93 14.48 -11.28 5.74
CA ASP A 93 15.64 -11.22 4.86
C ASP A 93 16.34 -9.85 4.83
N GLY A 94 15.78 -8.85 5.53
CA GLY A 94 16.30 -7.49 5.60
C GLY A 94 16.10 -6.65 4.33
N SER A 95 15.42 -7.17 3.30
CA SER A 95 15.21 -6.45 2.04
C SER A 95 14.15 -5.36 2.13
N VAL A 96 13.30 -5.40 3.15
CA VAL A 96 12.20 -4.46 3.39
C VAL A 96 12.24 -3.96 4.84
N LEU A 97 12.01 -2.67 5.01
CA LEU A 97 11.57 -2.09 6.28
C LEU A 97 10.07 -1.84 6.23
N TYR A 98 9.31 -2.29 7.22
CA TYR A 98 7.85 -2.25 7.16
C TYR A 98 7.18 -1.83 8.46
N ASN A 99 5.94 -1.32 8.34
CA ASN A 99 5.00 -1.17 9.45
C ASN A 99 3.55 -1.39 8.97
N MET A 100 2.67 -1.77 9.93
CA MET A 100 1.25 -2.00 9.70
C MET A 100 0.43 -0.94 10.45
N TYR A 101 -0.48 -0.28 9.73
CA TYR A 101 -1.30 0.80 10.24
C TYR A 101 -2.78 0.39 10.32
N GLY A 102 -3.52 1.00 11.25
CA GLY A 102 -4.94 0.75 11.42
C GLY A 102 -5.80 1.42 10.35
N ALA A 103 -5.39 2.62 9.92
CA ALA A 103 -6.12 3.44 8.97
C ALA A 103 -5.19 4.10 7.94
N ALA A 104 -5.75 4.45 6.78
CA ALA A 104 -4.98 5.01 5.67
C ALA A 104 -4.43 6.41 5.95
N ASP A 105 -5.10 7.20 6.77
CA ASP A 105 -4.68 8.55 7.16
C ASP A 105 -3.39 8.56 8.00
N GLU A 106 -3.04 7.45 8.63
CA GLU A 106 -1.77 7.28 9.35
C GLU A 106 -0.57 7.13 8.38
N LEU A 107 -0.72 6.37 7.28
CA LEU A 107 0.39 6.07 6.36
C LEU A 107 0.51 7.07 5.20
N VAL A 108 -0.59 7.72 4.77
CA VAL A 108 -0.58 8.65 3.63
C VAL A 108 0.41 9.81 3.81
N PRO A 109 0.48 10.50 4.96
CA PRO A 109 1.47 11.56 5.17
C PRO A 109 2.93 11.07 5.02
N LEU A 110 3.21 9.85 5.46
CA LEU A 110 4.54 9.23 5.40
C LEU A 110 4.94 8.93 3.94
N LEU A 111 4.01 8.40 3.14
CA LEU A 111 4.23 8.15 1.72
C LEU A 111 4.47 9.46 0.95
N VAL A 112 3.62 10.47 1.18
CA VAL A 112 3.74 11.78 0.51
C VAL A 112 5.03 12.51 0.89
N LYS A 113 5.47 12.40 2.14
CA LYS A 113 6.71 13.02 2.64
C LYS A 113 7.98 12.30 2.16
N GLY A 114 7.87 11.02 1.77
CA GLY A 114 9.01 10.19 1.36
C GLY A 114 9.63 9.38 2.50
N ASP A 115 8.95 9.27 3.63
CA ASP A 115 9.34 8.38 4.73
C ASP A 115 9.01 6.91 4.38
N LEU A 116 8.11 6.67 3.42
CA LEU A 116 7.78 5.39 2.80
C LEU A 116 8.05 5.44 1.30
N ASP A 117 8.47 4.32 0.72
CA ASP A 117 8.68 4.13 -0.71
C ASP A 117 7.44 3.54 -1.39
N ALA A 118 6.75 2.63 -0.70
CA ALA A 118 5.54 1.97 -1.19
C ALA A 118 4.52 1.72 -0.08
N ALA A 119 3.25 1.57 -0.45
CA ALA A 119 2.18 1.23 0.48
C ALA A 119 1.07 0.41 -0.17
N CYS A 120 0.54 -0.58 0.58
CA CYS A 120 -0.70 -1.28 0.22
C CYS A 120 -1.88 -0.42 0.66
N VAL A 121 -2.66 0.07 -0.29
CA VAL A 121 -3.74 1.04 -0.05
C VAL A 121 -5.04 0.66 -0.78
N PRO A 122 -6.20 1.19 -0.36
CA PRO A 122 -7.43 1.11 -1.15
C PRO A 122 -7.25 1.68 -2.55
N ALA A 123 -7.81 1.02 -3.56
CA ALA A 123 -7.60 1.36 -4.96
C ALA A 123 -8.00 2.82 -5.29
N ASN A 124 -9.15 3.30 -4.80
CA ASN A 124 -9.59 4.67 -5.03
C ASN A 124 -8.64 5.72 -4.42
N LEU A 125 -8.05 5.41 -3.25
CA LEU A 125 -7.10 6.30 -2.59
C LEU A 125 -5.81 6.45 -3.42
N ALA A 126 -5.39 5.41 -4.13
CA ALA A 126 -4.23 5.48 -5.03
C ALA A 126 -4.43 6.55 -6.12
N ALA A 127 -5.60 6.57 -6.78
CA ALA A 127 -5.93 7.62 -7.76
C ALA A 127 -6.00 9.02 -7.12
N THR A 128 -6.60 9.11 -5.93
CA THR A 128 -6.65 10.37 -5.17
C THR A 128 -5.25 10.88 -4.84
N LEU A 129 -4.34 10.00 -4.44
CA LEU A 129 -2.95 10.38 -4.13
C LEU A 129 -2.17 10.78 -5.38
N TYR A 130 -2.36 10.07 -6.50
CA TYR A 130 -1.77 10.46 -7.77
C TYR A 130 -2.15 11.90 -8.13
N ASN A 131 -3.43 12.24 -8.07
CA ASN A 131 -3.90 13.60 -8.37
C ASN A 131 -3.36 14.64 -7.38
N LYS A 132 -3.38 14.34 -6.07
CA LYS A 132 -2.88 15.25 -5.04
C LYS A 132 -1.37 15.46 -5.08
N THR A 133 -0.62 14.48 -5.50
CA THR A 133 0.84 14.53 -5.62
C THR A 133 1.31 14.94 -7.02
N GLN A 134 0.37 15.30 -7.91
CA GLN A 134 0.68 15.70 -9.29
C GLN A 134 1.48 14.62 -10.05
N GLY A 135 1.11 13.35 -9.86
CA GLY A 135 1.71 12.23 -10.55
C GLY A 135 2.98 11.65 -9.90
N ALA A 136 3.33 12.03 -8.65
CA ALA A 136 4.54 11.54 -7.99
C ALA A 136 4.47 10.05 -7.58
N VAL A 137 3.29 9.43 -7.64
CA VAL A 137 3.07 8.02 -7.30
C VAL A 137 2.49 7.25 -8.49
N GLN A 138 2.66 5.92 -8.49
CA GLN A 138 2.12 5.01 -9.50
C GLN A 138 1.67 3.70 -8.84
N VAL A 139 0.71 2.99 -9.47
CA VAL A 139 0.29 1.66 -9.03
C VAL A 139 1.19 0.61 -9.65
N ALA A 140 1.73 -0.27 -8.81
CA ALA A 140 2.62 -1.35 -9.24
C ALA A 140 1.89 -2.68 -9.46
N CYS A 141 0.87 -2.99 -8.66
CA CYS A 141 -0.01 -4.14 -8.88
C CYS A 141 -1.37 -3.95 -8.19
N ILE A 142 -2.39 -4.65 -8.68
CA ILE A 142 -3.58 -4.98 -7.89
C ILE A 142 -3.19 -6.13 -6.97
N ASN A 143 -3.42 -5.98 -5.67
CA ASN A 143 -3.10 -6.99 -4.66
C ASN A 143 -4.33 -7.65 -4.03
N THR A 144 -5.52 -7.06 -4.21
CA THR A 144 -6.74 -7.55 -3.61
C THR A 144 -7.94 -7.16 -4.49
N LEU A 145 -8.70 -8.15 -4.92
CA LEU A 145 -9.99 -7.94 -5.57
C LEU A 145 -11.09 -7.75 -4.51
N GLY A 146 -12.35 -8.01 -4.89
CA GLY A 146 -13.48 -7.78 -4.01
C GLY A 146 -13.48 -8.66 -2.76
N VAL A 147 -13.68 -8.04 -1.60
CA VAL A 147 -13.67 -8.69 -0.26
C VAL A 147 -14.79 -8.19 0.64
N LEU A 148 -15.74 -7.43 0.10
CA LEU A 148 -16.80 -6.77 0.87
C LEU A 148 -18.07 -7.62 0.91
N TYR A 149 -18.66 -7.72 2.09
CA TYR A 149 -19.90 -8.46 2.32
C TYR A 149 -20.81 -7.69 3.28
N VAL A 150 -22.12 -7.72 3.01
CA VAL A 150 -23.11 -7.31 4.00
C VAL A 150 -23.44 -8.51 4.86
N VAL A 151 -23.28 -8.37 6.18
CA VAL A 151 -23.72 -9.35 7.18
C VAL A 151 -24.92 -8.82 7.94
N GLU A 152 -25.80 -9.70 8.34
CA GLU A 152 -27.00 -9.36 9.08
C GLU A 152 -27.24 -10.33 10.25
N LYS A 153 -27.59 -9.78 11.40
CA LYS A 153 -28.19 -10.54 12.50
C LYS A 153 -29.70 -10.44 12.38
N GLY A 154 -30.28 -11.37 11.63
CA GLY A 154 -31.67 -11.36 11.21
C GLY A 154 -31.83 -11.98 9.82
N ASP A 155 -32.99 -11.77 9.22
CA ASP A 155 -33.37 -12.35 7.92
C ASP A 155 -34.23 -11.36 7.09
N THR A 156 -33.85 -10.08 7.11
CA THR A 156 -34.61 -9.01 6.46
C THR A 156 -33.99 -8.49 5.18
N VAL A 157 -32.72 -8.84 4.90
CA VAL A 157 -31.97 -8.43 3.72
C VAL A 157 -31.73 -9.64 2.83
N GLN A 158 -32.43 -9.72 1.68
CA GLN A 158 -32.25 -10.76 0.67
C GLN A 158 -31.70 -10.20 -0.64
N SER A 159 -31.74 -8.87 -0.82
CA SER A 159 -31.25 -8.14 -1.98
C SER A 159 -30.76 -6.76 -1.57
N MET A 160 -30.05 -6.08 -2.47
CA MET A 160 -29.65 -4.68 -2.26
C MET A 160 -30.86 -3.76 -2.00
N ALA A 161 -32.02 -4.03 -2.62
CA ALA A 161 -33.23 -3.22 -2.47
C ALA A 161 -33.75 -3.22 -1.02
N ASP A 162 -33.52 -4.30 -0.27
CA ASP A 162 -33.99 -4.45 1.12
C ASP A 162 -33.20 -3.56 2.11
N LEU A 163 -32.12 -2.96 1.67
CA LEU A 163 -31.36 -2.00 2.47
C LEU A 163 -32.08 -0.65 2.62
N LYS A 164 -33.11 -0.39 1.81
CA LYS A 164 -33.91 0.86 1.92
C LYS A 164 -34.59 0.97 3.29
N GLY A 165 -34.39 2.12 3.95
CA GLY A 165 -34.93 2.39 5.29
C GLY A 165 -34.17 1.73 6.44
N LYS A 166 -33.06 1.03 6.17
CA LYS A 166 -32.26 0.35 7.19
C LYS A 166 -31.13 1.26 7.71
N THR A 167 -30.55 0.82 8.83
CA THR A 167 -29.26 1.34 9.33
C THR A 167 -28.21 0.27 9.08
N LEU A 168 -27.11 0.66 8.42
CA LEU A 168 -25.96 -0.19 8.11
C LEU A 168 -24.70 0.47 8.67
N VAL A 169 -23.90 -0.30 9.41
CA VAL A 169 -22.59 0.16 9.86
C VAL A 169 -21.48 -0.38 8.96
N THR A 170 -20.49 0.44 8.65
CA THR A 170 -19.32 0.05 7.85
C THR A 170 -18.08 0.83 8.24
N THR A 171 -16.96 0.56 7.56
CA THR A 171 -15.70 1.29 7.70
C THR A 171 -15.31 1.94 6.38
N GLY A 172 -14.17 2.64 6.38
CA GLY A 172 -13.55 3.11 5.15
C GLY A 172 -14.26 4.30 4.51
N LYS A 173 -14.74 5.25 5.32
CA LYS A 173 -15.25 6.53 4.83
C LYS A 173 -14.21 7.24 3.97
N GLY A 174 -14.59 7.69 2.78
CA GLY A 174 -13.69 8.28 1.79
C GLY A 174 -12.80 7.27 1.05
N THR A 175 -13.05 5.96 1.21
CA THR A 175 -12.28 4.90 0.54
C THR A 175 -13.19 3.91 -0.18
N THR A 176 -12.60 2.91 -0.85
CA THR A 176 -13.30 1.90 -1.66
C THR A 176 -14.60 1.39 -1.04
N PRO A 177 -14.68 0.98 0.25
CA PRO A 177 -15.93 0.47 0.82
C PRO A 177 -17.10 1.46 0.71
N GLU A 178 -16.88 2.73 1.02
CA GLU A 178 -17.96 3.73 0.91
C GLU A 178 -18.42 3.89 -0.54
N TYR A 179 -17.50 4.08 -1.47
CA TYR A 179 -17.86 4.38 -2.86
C TYR A 179 -18.55 3.19 -3.53
N VAL A 180 -18.11 1.96 -3.26
CA VAL A 180 -18.73 0.73 -3.73
C VAL A 180 -20.16 0.60 -3.19
N LEU A 181 -20.36 0.78 -1.89
CA LEU A 181 -21.70 0.73 -1.28
C LEU A 181 -22.62 1.77 -1.92
N ARG A 182 -22.17 3.03 -2.00
CA ARG A 182 -22.96 4.13 -2.56
C ARG A 182 -23.31 3.92 -4.04
N TYR A 183 -22.35 3.41 -4.83
CA TYR A 183 -22.59 3.05 -6.22
C TYR A 183 -23.67 1.96 -6.34
N LEU A 184 -23.51 0.86 -5.62
CA LEU A 184 -24.47 -0.26 -5.69
C LEU A 184 -25.86 0.11 -5.16
N LEU A 185 -25.96 0.95 -4.13
CA LEU A 185 -27.23 1.49 -3.67
C LEU A 185 -27.94 2.27 -4.80
N ARG A 186 -27.23 3.18 -5.47
CA ARG A 186 -27.78 3.95 -6.60
C ARG A 186 -28.21 3.07 -7.77
N GLN A 187 -27.43 2.03 -8.11
CA GLN A 187 -27.78 1.06 -9.15
C GLN A 187 -29.08 0.32 -8.82
N ASN A 188 -29.42 0.20 -7.55
CA ASN A 188 -30.67 -0.43 -7.05
C ASN A 188 -31.76 0.60 -6.69
N GLY A 189 -31.65 1.85 -7.15
CA GLY A 189 -32.67 2.89 -6.96
C GLY A 189 -32.78 3.41 -5.53
N ILE A 190 -31.73 3.26 -4.71
CA ILE A 190 -31.65 3.74 -3.34
C ILE A 190 -30.73 4.97 -3.29
N ASP A 191 -31.27 6.11 -2.83
CA ASP A 191 -30.46 7.31 -2.57
C ASP A 191 -29.69 7.09 -1.26
N PRO A 192 -28.34 6.98 -1.31
CA PRO A 192 -27.52 6.68 -0.12
C PRO A 192 -27.54 7.78 0.94
N ASP A 193 -28.05 8.98 0.61
CA ASP A 193 -28.11 10.12 1.52
C ASP A 193 -29.50 10.31 2.14
N LYS A 194 -30.54 9.61 1.63
CA LYS A 194 -31.93 9.79 2.07
C LYS A 194 -32.62 8.50 2.45
N ASP A 195 -32.34 7.43 1.70
CA ASP A 195 -33.09 6.19 1.77
C ASP A 195 -32.51 5.13 2.72
N ILE A 196 -31.30 5.37 3.26
CA ILE A 196 -30.59 4.48 4.18
C ILE A 196 -29.78 5.31 5.17
N THR A 197 -29.58 4.82 6.39
CA THR A 197 -28.62 5.41 7.34
C THR A 197 -27.32 4.62 7.29
N ILE A 198 -26.21 5.26 6.87
CA ILE A 198 -24.88 4.65 6.84
C ILE A 198 -24.05 5.22 8.00
N GLU A 199 -23.71 4.37 8.96
CA GLU A 199 -22.81 4.71 10.06
C GLU A 199 -21.39 4.27 9.72
N TYR A 200 -20.40 5.13 9.97
CA TYR A 200 -19.00 4.82 9.73
C TYR A 200 -18.25 4.69 11.05
N THR A 201 -17.43 3.64 11.15
CA THR A 201 -16.47 3.44 12.24
C THR A 201 -15.05 3.54 11.70
N SER A 202 -14.09 3.77 12.58
CA SER A 202 -12.66 3.86 12.21
C SER A 202 -12.10 2.50 11.79
N GLU A 203 -12.52 1.42 12.48
CA GLU A 203 -12.05 0.06 12.25
C GLU A 203 -13.20 -0.94 12.12
N ALA A 204 -12.94 -2.05 11.40
CA ALA A 204 -13.91 -3.12 11.20
C ALA A 204 -14.26 -3.85 12.51
N THR A 205 -13.35 -3.89 13.46
CA THR A 205 -13.55 -4.43 14.81
C THR A 205 -14.60 -3.65 15.59
N GLU A 206 -14.63 -2.32 15.44
CA GLU A 206 -15.64 -1.45 16.04
C GLU A 206 -17.02 -1.68 15.43
N ALA A 207 -17.10 -1.78 14.09
CA ALA A 207 -18.36 -2.12 13.41
C ALA A 207 -18.91 -3.47 13.87
N LEU A 208 -18.05 -4.48 13.99
CA LEU A 208 -18.41 -5.80 14.51
C LEU A 208 -18.93 -5.71 15.94
N ALA A 209 -18.27 -4.94 16.81
CA ALA A 209 -18.70 -4.77 18.21
C ALA A 209 -20.14 -4.19 18.32
N LYS A 210 -20.50 -3.23 17.46
CA LYS A 210 -21.87 -2.68 17.39
C LYS A 210 -22.91 -3.74 17.01
N VAL A 211 -22.59 -4.63 16.07
CA VAL A 211 -23.47 -5.76 15.69
C VAL A 211 -23.60 -6.74 16.85
N GLN A 212 -22.51 -7.07 17.51
CA GLN A 212 -22.50 -7.99 18.67
C GLN A 212 -23.31 -7.43 19.83
N ALA A 213 -23.19 -6.13 20.11
CA ALA A 213 -23.98 -5.44 21.14
C ALA A 213 -25.47 -5.32 20.79
N GLY A 214 -25.86 -5.58 19.54
CA GLY A 214 -27.24 -5.41 19.08
C GLY A 214 -27.64 -3.95 18.85
N GLU A 215 -26.66 -3.03 18.77
CA GLU A 215 -26.91 -1.62 18.46
C GLU A 215 -27.38 -1.44 17.01
N VAL A 216 -26.80 -2.23 16.10
CA VAL A 216 -27.21 -2.35 14.69
C VAL A 216 -27.30 -3.83 14.31
N SER A 217 -28.17 -4.16 13.36
CA SER A 217 -28.33 -5.54 12.88
C SER A 217 -27.58 -5.83 11.58
N ILE A 218 -27.15 -4.79 10.86
CA ILE A 218 -26.57 -4.91 9.52
C ILE A 218 -25.22 -4.21 9.51
N ALA A 219 -24.20 -4.91 9.02
CA ALA A 219 -22.88 -4.32 8.79
C ALA A 219 -22.35 -4.71 7.39
N MET A 220 -21.62 -3.81 6.75
CA MET A 220 -20.78 -4.15 5.61
C MET A 220 -19.33 -4.21 6.09
N LEU A 221 -18.72 -5.39 5.95
CA LEU A 221 -17.38 -5.69 6.46
C LEU A 221 -16.52 -6.30 5.35
N PRO A 222 -15.21 -6.10 5.36
CA PRO A 222 -14.30 -6.85 4.51
C PRO A 222 -13.95 -8.22 5.13
N GLN A 223 -13.50 -9.18 4.32
CA GLN A 223 -12.69 -10.28 4.84
C GLN A 223 -11.35 -9.71 5.39
N PRO A 224 -10.76 -10.32 6.40
CA PRO A 224 -11.19 -11.52 7.16
C PRO A 224 -12.21 -11.23 8.29
N PHE A 225 -12.63 -9.99 8.44
CA PHE A 225 -13.53 -9.58 9.55
C PHE A 225 -14.92 -10.23 9.45
N VAL A 226 -15.41 -10.50 8.24
CA VAL A 226 -16.66 -11.27 8.04
C VAL A 226 -16.53 -12.66 8.65
N THR A 227 -15.44 -13.38 8.37
CA THR A 227 -15.20 -14.70 8.95
C THR A 227 -15.09 -14.65 10.48
N ALA A 228 -14.45 -13.62 11.04
CA ALA A 228 -14.38 -13.42 12.48
C ALA A 228 -15.75 -13.11 13.08
N ALA A 229 -16.54 -12.26 12.42
CA ALA A 229 -17.90 -11.90 12.83
C ALA A 229 -18.82 -13.12 12.89
N MET A 230 -18.81 -13.94 11.83
CA MET A 230 -19.59 -15.18 11.73
C MET A 230 -19.21 -16.20 12.82
N ALA A 231 -17.94 -16.29 13.17
CA ALA A 231 -17.45 -17.21 14.20
C ALA A 231 -17.78 -16.77 15.64
N GLN A 232 -18.02 -15.48 15.87
CA GLN A 232 -18.18 -14.87 17.19
C GLN A 232 -19.62 -14.44 17.52
N THR A 233 -20.50 -14.41 16.53
CA THR A 233 -21.85 -13.85 16.69
C THR A 233 -22.91 -14.86 16.21
N GLU A 234 -23.61 -15.47 17.17
CA GLU A 234 -24.68 -16.39 16.89
C GLU A 234 -25.83 -15.69 16.10
N GLY A 235 -26.34 -16.36 15.08
CA GLY A 235 -27.40 -15.84 14.23
C GLY A 235 -27.00 -14.78 13.23
N LEU A 236 -25.69 -14.51 13.11
CA LEU A 236 -25.17 -13.66 12.04
C LEU A 236 -25.05 -14.48 10.74
N ARG A 237 -25.45 -13.89 9.61
CA ARG A 237 -25.31 -14.49 8.28
C ARG A 237 -24.69 -13.51 7.29
N VAL A 238 -24.12 -14.01 6.24
CA VAL A 238 -23.81 -13.20 5.04
C VAL A 238 -25.14 -12.98 4.32
N ALA A 239 -25.55 -11.73 4.19
CA ALA A 239 -26.77 -11.33 3.51
C ALA A 239 -26.52 -11.03 2.03
N LEU A 240 -25.43 -10.27 1.73
CA LEU A 240 -25.08 -9.91 0.36
C LEU A 240 -23.55 -10.08 0.13
N ASP A 241 -23.21 -10.59 -1.03
CA ASP A 241 -21.83 -10.55 -1.57
C ASP A 241 -21.69 -9.33 -2.47
N MET A 242 -21.02 -8.29 -1.97
CA MET A 242 -20.88 -7.04 -2.71
C MET A 242 -20.00 -7.18 -3.96
N ASN A 243 -19.20 -8.26 -4.05
CA ASN A 243 -18.41 -8.56 -5.23
C ASN A 243 -19.30 -9.09 -6.36
N ALA A 244 -20.24 -9.98 -6.02
CA ALA A 244 -21.24 -10.47 -6.96
C ALA A 244 -22.19 -9.36 -7.41
N GLU A 245 -22.61 -8.49 -6.48
CA GLU A 245 -23.43 -7.31 -6.80
C GLU A 245 -22.68 -6.34 -7.73
N TRP A 246 -21.39 -6.10 -7.46
CA TRP A 246 -20.55 -5.28 -8.31
C TRP A 246 -20.37 -5.89 -9.70
N GLN A 247 -20.03 -7.18 -9.78
CA GLN A 247 -19.89 -7.88 -11.06
C GLN A 247 -21.17 -7.79 -11.90
N THR A 248 -22.33 -7.89 -11.25
CA THR A 248 -23.64 -7.77 -11.91
C THR A 248 -23.88 -6.34 -12.43
N ALA A 249 -23.52 -5.32 -11.64
CA ALA A 249 -23.80 -3.92 -11.97
C ALA A 249 -22.76 -3.32 -12.94
N ALA A 250 -21.49 -3.71 -12.83
CA ALA A 250 -20.36 -3.11 -13.51
C ALA A 250 -19.78 -3.98 -14.63
N GLY A 251 -20.01 -5.29 -14.61
CA GLY A 251 -19.47 -6.24 -15.60
C GLY A 251 -17.98 -6.53 -15.48
N THR A 252 -17.32 -6.04 -14.42
CA THR A 252 -15.88 -6.17 -14.17
C THR A 252 -15.60 -6.60 -12.74
N PRO A 253 -14.41 -7.13 -12.41
CA PRO A 253 -14.02 -7.40 -11.04
C PRO A 253 -14.06 -6.13 -10.17
N LEU A 254 -14.46 -6.27 -8.91
CA LEU A 254 -14.29 -5.23 -7.92
C LEU A 254 -12.82 -5.17 -7.50
N VAL A 255 -12.16 -4.04 -7.72
CA VAL A 255 -10.80 -3.82 -7.22
C VAL A 255 -10.86 -3.16 -5.85
N THR A 256 -10.27 -3.82 -4.84
CA THR A 256 -10.27 -3.30 -3.47
C THR A 256 -8.94 -2.66 -3.10
N GLY A 257 -7.82 -3.31 -3.40
CA GLY A 257 -6.49 -2.88 -2.98
C GLY A 257 -5.44 -2.94 -4.06
N VAL A 258 -4.46 -2.05 -3.91
CA VAL A 258 -3.30 -1.95 -4.80
C VAL A 258 -2.01 -1.72 -4.00
N LEU A 259 -0.88 -2.05 -4.60
CA LEU A 259 0.42 -1.55 -4.18
C LEU A 259 0.68 -0.23 -4.90
N LEU A 260 0.75 0.86 -4.13
CA LEU A 260 1.12 2.18 -4.60
C LEU A 260 2.60 2.43 -4.28
N VAL A 261 3.37 2.95 -5.23
CA VAL A 261 4.80 3.22 -5.07
C VAL A 261 5.13 4.63 -5.53
N ARG A 262 6.11 5.25 -4.91
CA ARG A 262 6.68 6.54 -5.35
C ARG A 262 7.54 6.33 -6.59
N LYS A 263 7.36 7.18 -7.60
CA LYS A 263 8.15 7.09 -8.85
C LYS A 263 9.63 7.29 -8.60
N ASP A 264 10.00 8.27 -7.77
CA ASP A 264 11.39 8.54 -7.43
C ASP A 264 12.08 7.37 -6.70
N ALA A 265 11.35 6.59 -5.90
CA ALA A 265 11.90 5.40 -5.23
C ALA A 265 12.18 4.26 -6.24
N VAL A 266 11.36 4.13 -7.28
CA VAL A 266 11.59 3.18 -8.39
C VAL A 266 12.76 3.65 -9.27
N GLU A 267 12.79 4.93 -9.62
CA GLU A 267 13.84 5.53 -10.45
C GLU A 267 15.22 5.50 -9.80
N ALA A 268 15.28 5.64 -8.45
CA ALA A 268 16.52 5.62 -7.71
C ALA A 268 17.22 4.25 -7.75
N ASP A 269 16.45 3.14 -7.72
CA ASP A 269 16.99 1.79 -7.82
C ASP A 269 15.94 0.84 -8.44
N PRO A 270 15.82 0.81 -9.79
CA PRO A 270 14.87 -0.04 -10.48
C PRO A 270 15.09 -1.55 -10.23
N ALA A 271 16.35 -1.95 -10.03
CA ALA A 271 16.68 -3.37 -9.80
C ALA A 271 16.18 -3.83 -8.42
N ARG A 272 16.34 -2.99 -7.38
CA ARG A 272 15.79 -3.24 -6.04
C ARG A 272 14.27 -3.38 -6.10
N PHE A 273 13.61 -2.48 -6.82
CA PHE A 273 12.16 -2.52 -6.93
C PHE A 273 11.67 -3.75 -7.70
N ALA A 274 12.36 -4.14 -8.77
CA ALA A 274 12.05 -5.37 -9.52
C ALA A 274 12.21 -6.64 -8.65
N ASP A 275 13.27 -6.73 -7.84
CA ASP A 275 13.47 -7.83 -6.86
C ASP A 275 12.33 -7.87 -5.84
N PHE A 276 11.93 -6.72 -5.31
CA PHE A 276 10.79 -6.62 -4.39
C PHE A 276 9.48 -7.11 -5.05
N MET A 277 9.20 -6.72 -6.29
CA MET A 277 7.99 -7.13 -7.01
C MET A 277 7.96 -8.64 -7.24
N GLU A 278 9.10 -9.25 -7.59
CA GLU A 278 9.21 -10.72 -7.75
C GLU A 278 8.99 -11.44 -6.41
N LYS A 279 9.61 -10.97 -5.33
CA LYS A 279 9.39 -11.51 -3.98
C LYS A 279 7.94 -11.32 -3.51
N TYR A 280 7.32 -10.20 -3.85
CA TYR A 280 5.92 -9.96 -3.50
C TYR A 280 4.98 -10.90 -4.25
N LYS A 281 5.24 -11.16 -5.54
CA LYS A 281 4.52 -12.16 -6.32
C LYS A 281 4.59 -13.53 -5.65
N GLN A 282 5.80 -14.00 -5.32
CA GLN A 282 6.01 -15.26 -4.62
C GLN A 282 5.30 -15.32 -3.27
N SER A 283 5.34 -14.22 -2.51
CA SER A 283 4.62 -14.07 -1.25
C SER A 283 3.11 -14.20 -1.43
N THR A 284 2.56 -13.63 -2.49
CA THR A 284 1.14 -13.75 -2.84
C THR A 284 0.78 -15.19 -3.21
N GLU A 285 1.56 -15.86 -4.04
CA GLU A 285 1.38 -17.27 -4.43
C GLU A 285 1.44 -18.21 -3.20
N GLN A 286 2.27 -17.86 -2.22
CA GLN A 286 2.41 -18.63 -0.99
C GLN A 286 1.14 -18.59 -0.13
N THR A 287 0.29 -17.59 -0.24
CA THR A 287 -1.01 -17.55 0.47
C THR A 287 -1.91 -18.74 0.13
N ALA A 288 -1.81 -19.28 -1.08
CA ALA A 288 -2.55 -20.43 -1.55
C ALA A 288 -1.81 -21.75 -1.30
N THR A 289 -0.47 -21.76 -1.37
CA THR A 289 0.34 -22.99 -1.25
C THR A 289 0.70 -23.33 0.20
N ASP A 290 0.78 -22.32 1.08
CA ASP A 290 0.96 -22.46 2.53
C ASP A 290 -0.02 -21.54 3.32
N PRO A 291 -1.31 -21.86 3.29
CA PRO A 291 -2.31 -21.05 4.00
C PRO A 291 -2.16 -21.09 5.52
N GLU A 292 -1.57 -22.15 6.09
CA GLU A 292 -1.32 -22.27 7.53
C GLU A 292 -0.19 -21.32 7.99
N GLY A 293 0.95 -21.34 7.29
CA GLY A 293 2.06 -20.42 7.56
C GLY A 293 1.65 -18.97 7.34
N THR A 294 0.95 -18.67 6.24
CA THR A 294 0.41 -17.33 5.97
C THR A 294 -0.53 -16.85 7.08
N ALA A 295 -1.42 -17.73 7.57
CA ALA A 295 -2.35 -17.40 8.65
C ALA A 295 -1.63 -17.08 9.96
N ALA A 296 -0.56 -17.83 10.28
CA ALA A 296 0.28 -17.57 11.46
C ALA A 296 0.96 -16.19 11.37
N LEU A 297 1.44 -15.80 10.18
CA LEU A 297 2.01 -14.49 9.95
C LEU A 297 0.95 -13.38 10.05
N CYS A 298 -0.26 -13.59 9.53
CA CYS A 298 -1.37 -12.63 9.66
C CYS A 298 -1.73 -12.36 11.13
N GLU A 299 -1.68 -13.37 11.99
CA GLU A 299 -1.85 -13.21 13.46
C GLU A 299 -0.67 -12.44 14.06
N ALA A 300 0.56 -12.83 13.74
CA ALA A 300 1.77 -12.22 14.29
C ALA A 300 1.89 -10.72 13.92
N PHE A 301 1.45 -10.34 12.72
CA PHE A 301 1.40 -8.93 12.27
C PHE A 301 0.15 -8.17 12.73
N GLY A 302 -0.77 -8.83 13.43
CA GLY A 302 -2.00 -8.22 13.90
C GLY A 302 -2.98 -7.84 12.78
N VAL A 303 -2.87 -8.48 11.60
CA VAL A 303 -3.85 -8.35 10.51
C VAL A 303 -5.16 -9.04 10.90
N VAL A 304 -5.05 -10.16 11.59
CA VAL A 304 -6.18 -10.94 12.13
C VAL A 304 -5.88 -11.33 13.57
N ALA A 305 -6.88 -11.36 14.42
CA ALA A 305 -6.71 -11.65 15.85
C ALA A 305 -6.24 -13.09 16.15
N LYS A 306 -6.49 -14.05 15.25
CA LYS A 306 -6.13 -15.48 15.41
C LYS A 306 -5.85 -16.12 14.06
N ALA A 307 -4.78 -16.91 13.97
CA ALA A 307 -4.40 -17.66 12.77
C ALA A 307 -5.54 -18.55 12.24
N ALA A 308 -6.26 -19.24 13.10
CA ALA A 308 -7.38 -20.09 12.71
C ALA A 308 -8.52 -19.33 11.99
N LEU A 309 -8.71 -18.03 12.30
CA LEU A 309 -9.67 -17.17 11.57
C LEU A 309 -9.08 -16.74 10.23
N ALA A 310 -7.80 -16.36 10.19
CA ALA A 310 -7.09 -16.03 8.96
C ALA A 310 -7.14 -17.20 7.98
N GLN A 311 -6.81 -18.41 8.41
CA GLN A 311 -6.82 -19.62 7.59
C GLN A 311 -8.20 -19.89 6.95
N LYS A 312 -9.28 -19.69 7.70
CA LYS A 312 -10.65 -19.83 7.17
C LYS A 312 -11.01 -18.72 6.18
N ALA A 313 -10.51 -17.51 6.38
CA ALA A 313 -10.83 -16.34 5.56
C ALA A 313 -10.02 -16.27 4.26
N LEU A 314 -8.77 -16.75 4.25
CA LEU A 314 -7.83 -16.65 3.13
C LEU A 314 -8.44 -16.99 1.76
N PRO A 315 -9.22 -18.09 1.60
CA PRO A 315 -9.82 -18.41 0.30
C PRO A 315 -10.86 -17.38 -0.20
N GLN A 316 -11.34 -16.51 0.69
CA GLN A 316 -12.36 -15.49 0.39
C GLN A 316 -11.76 -14.08 0.40
N CYS A 317 -10.46 -13.94 0.62
CA CYS A 317 -9.78 -12.65 0.65
C CYS A 317 -9.38 -12.17 -0.75
N ASN A 318 -9.60 -12.97 -1.80
CA ASN A 318 -9.31 -12.63 -3.20
C ASN A 318 -7.96 -11.94 -3.38
N ILE A 319 -6.92 -12.51 -2.73
CA ILE A 319 -5.56 -12.01 -2.79
C ILE A 319 -4.99 -12.36 -4.16
N VAL A 320 -4.51 -11.36 -4.88
CA VAL A 320 -3.98 -11.47 -6.24
C VAL A 320 -2.66 -10.71 -6.38
N PHE A 321 -1.95 -10.98 -7.46
CA PHE A 321 -0.82 -10.19 -7.91
C PHE A 321 -0.99 -9.93 -9.40
N GLU A 322 -1.67 -8.83 -9.73
CA GLU A 322 -2.01 -8.49 -11.10
C GLU A 322 -1.28 -7.23 -11.54
N THR A 323 -0.53 -7.31 -12.64
CA THR A 323 0.34 -6.26 -13.18
C THR A 323 0.08 -6.05 -14.68
N GLY A 324 0.73 -5.04 -15.26
CA GLY A 324 0.70 -4.81 -16.72
C GLY A 324 -0.68 -4.45 -17.25
N ASP A 325 -1.00 -4.96 -18.46
CA ASP A 325 -2.23 -4.58 -19.18
C ASP A 325 -3.52 -5.02 -18.47
N ALA A 326 -3.51 -6.16 -17.78
CA ALA A 326 -4.66 -6.63 -17.00
C ALA A 326 -4.97 -5.63 -15.86
N MET A 327 -3.98 -5.32 -15.04
CA MET A 327 -4.08 -4.30 -13.98
C MET A 327 -4.59 -2.97 -14.53
N LYS A 328 -4.01 -2.49 -15.63
CA LYS A 328 -4.41 -1.21 -16.24
C LYS A 328 -5.86 -1.24 -16.70
N THR A 329 -6.29 -2.33 -17.33
CA THR A 329 -7.66 -2.49 -17.83
C THR A 329 -8.68 -2.47 -16.70
N ASP A 330 -8.45 -3.27 -15.66
CA ASP A 330 -9.38 -3.38 -14.53
C ASP A 330 -9.44 -2.08 -13.72
N LEU A 331 -8.29 -1.46 -13.45
CA LEU A 331 -8.25 -0.18 -12.74
C LEU A 331 -8.86 0.97 -13.55
N THR A 332 -8.62 1.04 -14.85
CA THR A 332 -9.21 2.08 -15.70
C THR A 332 -10.73 1.99 -15.69
N THR A 333 -11.28 0.78 -15.83
CA THR A 333 -12.73 0.54 -15.78
C THR A 333 -13.30 0.87 -14.39
N TYR A 334 -12.63 0.40 -13.33
CA TYR A 334 -13.01 0.68 -11.95
C TYR A 334 -13.03 2.19 -11.65
N TYR A 335 -11.98 2.92 -12.02
CA TYR A 335 -11.90 4.37 -11.79
C TYR A 335 -12.91 5.14 -12.61
N GLN A 336 -13.20 4.72 -13.85
CA GLN A 336 -14.22 5.35 -14.67
C GLN A 336 -15.60 5.25 -14.00
N ILE A 337 -15.96 4.06 -13.49
CA ILE A 337 -17.23 3.84 -12.78
C ILE A 337 -17.33 4.72 -11.54
N LEU A 338 -16.26 4.80 -10.77
CA LEU A 338 -16.24 5.63 -9.56
C LEU A 338 -16.32 7.12 -9.92
N PHE A 339 -15.56 7.56 -10.92
CA PHE A 339 -15.54 8.95 -11.39
C PHE A 339 -16.92 9.40 -11.89
N ASP A 340 -17.60 8.57 -12.68
CA ASP A 340 -18.93 8.87 -13.19
C ASP A 340 -19.98 8.95 -12.08
N ALA A 341 -19.81 8.14 -11.02
CA ALA A 341 -20.67 8.16 -9.85
C ALA A 341 -20.41 9.34 -8.91
N ASP A 342 -19.13 9.67 -8.70
CA ASP A 342 -18.64 10.75 -7.85
C ASP A 342 -17.16 11.07 -8.20
N PRO A 343 -16.87 12.15 -8.94
CA PRO A 343 -15.49 12.50 -9.31
C PRO A 343 -14.54 12.64 -8.11
N THR A 344 -15.05 13.01 -6.93
CA THR A 344 -14.21 13.17 -5.73
C THR A 344 -13.65 11.84 -5.23
N SER A 345 -14.29 10.72 -5.58
CA SER A 345 -13.86 9.36 -5.21
C SER A 345 -12.46 9.00 -5.70
N VAL A 346 -12.05 9.60 -6.81
CA VAL A 346 -10.72 9.40 -7.43
C VAL A 346 -9.85 10.67 -7.40
N GLY A 347 -10.24 11.67 -6.58
CA GLY A 347 -9.49 12.90 -6.42
C GLY A 347 -9.77 13.99 -7.47
N GLY A 348 -10.90 13.92 -8.16
CA GLY A 348 -11.42 14.95 -9.06
C GLY A 348 -11.05 14.78 -10.53
N ALA A 349 -10.15 13.87 -10.87
CA ALA A 349 -9.76 13.54 -12.25
C ALA A 349 -9.37 12.06 -12.37
N LEU A 350 -9.55 11.49 -13.55
CA LEU A 350 -9.02 10.16 -13.87
C LEU A 350 -7.49 10.22 -13.96
N PRO A 351 -6.77 9.20 -13.45
CA PRO A 351 -5.32 9.13 -13.58
C PRO A 351 -4.88 9.02 -15.07
N GLY A 352 -3.70 9.57 -15.37
CA GLY A 352 -3.05 9.43 -16.67
C GLY A 352 -2.37 8.06 -16.87
N ASP A 353 -1.85 7.82 -18.07
CA ASP A 353 -1.17 6.55 -18.39
C ASP A 353 0.08 6.29 -17.55
N ASP A 354 0.75 7.34 -17.10
CA ASP A 354 1.94 7.28 -16.24
C ASP A 354 1.65 6.91 -14.78
N PHE A 355 0.38 6.70 -14.45
CA PHE A 355 -0.06 6.18 -13.17
C PHE A 355 0.20 4.67 -13.03
N TYR A 356 0.31 3.95 -14.13
CA TYR A 356 0.45 2.50 -14.13
C TYR A 356 1.92 2.13 -14.35
N TYR A 357 2.51 1.40 -13.40
CA TYR A 357 3.87 0.89 -13.53
C TYR A 357 3.93 -0.13 -14.68
N ALA A 358 4.82 0.09 -15.63
CA ALA A 358 4.91 -0.74 -16.85
C ALA A 358 5.91 -1.90 -16.75
N GLY A 359 6.68 -2.01 -15.64
CA GLY A 359 7.73 -3.01 -15.45
C GLY A 359 9.11 -2.50 -15.83
#